data_a6fa6f877a8df1abd4798b2ff2dd3e56
#
_entry.id   a6fa6f877a8df1abd4798b2ff2dd3e56
#
_cell.length_a   1.000
_cell.length_b   1.000
_cell.length_c   1.000
_cell.angle_alpha   90.00
_cell.angle_beta   90.00
_cell.angle_gamma   90.00
#
_symmetry.space_group_name_H-M   'P 1'
#
loop_
_entity.id
_entity.type
_entity.pdbx_description
1 polymer ?
#
loop_
_entity_poly.entity_id
_entity_poly.type
_entity_poly.pdbx_seq_one_letter_code
_entity_poly.pdbx_strand_id
1 'polypeptide(L)'
;MSTNKDKIEQSLALLEEVRKDTGQNPIHNYQYREIMHREVLKQYLPTIERSVGGHGADAVTSTLKNIELKSSTWDRKSDPTIDTWKPIMFDMSKLKDSTKIYDYQALGHGLWTRTGAYPIANFFIGPNHIKKLHPLFKKLVDEYDTNTGRQDTTFTIKDILNYMDKQDIIWFKNGQRVRGV
;
A
#
# COMPACT_ATOMS: atom_id res chain seq x y z
N MET A 1 0.86 -22.89 -19.19
CA MET A 1 1.68 -22.72 -17.96
C MET A 1 0.91 -21.85 -17.00
N SER A 2 0.79 -22.25 -15.72
CA SER A 2 0.16 -21.45 -14.67
C SER A 2 0.98 -20.19 -14.42
N THR A 3 0.33 -19.03 -14.39
CA THR A 3 0.98 -17.74 -14.08
C THR A 3 1.32 -17.64 -12.60
N ASN A 4 2.17 -16.72 -12.20
CA ASN A 4 2.43 -16.45 -10.78
C ASN A 4 1.16 -16.01 -10.04
N LYS A 5 0.24 -15.34 -10.72
CA LYS A 5 -1.08 -15.02 -10.20
C LYS A 5 -1.85 -16.27 -9.82
N ASP A 6 -1.98 -17.23 -10.76
CA ASP A 6 -2.75 -18.46 -10.53
C ASP A 6 -2.19 -19.26 -9.37
N LYS A 7 -0.87 -19.33 -9.25
CA LYS A 7 -0.18 -20.01 -8.13
C LYS A 7 -0.46 -19.34 -6.79
N ILE A 8 -0.46 -18.02 -6.76
CA ILE A 8 -0.75 -17.25 -5.53
C ILE A 8 -2.23 -17.43 -5.15
N GLU A 9 -3.16 -17.33 -6.09
CA GLU A 9 -4.59 -17.55 -5.83
C GLU A 9 -4.85 -18.95 -5.29
N GLN A 10 -4.23 -19.97 -5.87
CA GLN A 10 -4.34 -21.35 -5.39
C GLN A 10 -3.77 -21.52 -3.98
N SER A 11 -2.60 -20.95 -3.70
CA SER A 11 -1.99 -20.98 -2.37
C SER A 11 -2.85 -20.28 -1.31
N LEU A 12 -3.43 -19.15 -1.65
CA LEU A 12 -4.31 -18.40 -0.75
C LEU A 12 -5.63 -19.14 -0.48
N ALA A 13 -6.17 -19.84 -1.47
CA ALA A 13 -7.36 -20.67 -1.28
C ALA A 13 -7.09 -21.81 -0.28
N LEU A 14 -5.95 -22.50 -0.40
CA LEU A 14 -5.53 -23.52 0.54
C LEU A 14 -5.34 -22.98 1.97
N LEU A 15 -4.72 -21.81 2.10
CA LEU A 15 -4.55 -21.16 3.41
C LEU A 15 -5.90 -20.74 4.03
N GLU A 16 -6.86 -20.33 3.22
CA GLU A 16 -8.21 -20.03 3.71
C GLU A 16 -8.96 -21.29 4.19
N GLU A 17 -8.75 -22.44 3.56
CA GLU A 17 -9.24 -23.73 4.06
C GLU A 17 -8.66 -24.04 5.43
N VAL A 18 -7.33 -23.95 5.59
CA VAL A 18 -6.66 -24.15 6.89
C VAL A 18 -7.22 -23.19 7.95
N ARG A 19 -7.49 -21.94 7.59
CA ARG A 19 -8.11 -20.98 8.51
C ARG A 19 -9.50 -21.42 8.98
N LYS A 20 -10.32 -21.93 8.07
CA LYS A 20 -11.67 -22.44 8.40
C LYS A 20 -11.60 -23.63 9.34
N ASP A 21 -10.69 -24.54 9.10
CA ASP A 21 -10.54 -25.79 9.86
C ASP A 21 -9.96 -25.57 11.25
N THR A 22 -9.02 -24.64 11.39
CA THR A 22 -8.26 -24.44 12.64
C THR A 22 -8.70 -23.23 13.45
N GLY A 23 -9.49 -22.33 12.87
CA GLY A 23 -9.82 -21.02 13.45
C GLY A 23 -8.63 -20.04 13.50
N GLN A 24 -7.43 -20.47 13.12
CA GLN A 24 -6.23 -19.63 13.06
C GLN A 24 -6.16 -18.93 11.70
N ASN A 25 -5.53 -17.76 11.65
CA ASN A 25 -5.38 -17.01 10.41
C ASN A 25 -3.94 -17.13 9.85
N PRO A 26 -3.65 -18.10 8.99
CA PRO A 26 -2.32 -18.28 8.40
C PRO A 26 -2.00 -17.26 7.31
N ILE A 27 -2.96 -16.40 6.92
CA ILE A 27 -2.84 -15.48 5.80
C ILE A 27 -2.28 -14.11 6.24
N HIS A 28 -1.40 -14.05 7.20
CA HIS A 28 -0.72 -12.80 7.59
C HIS A 28 0.58 -12.54 6.82
N ASN A 29 0.77 -13.19 5.69
CA ASN A 29 1.98 -12.96 4.91
C ASN A 29 1.81 -11.78 3.95
N TYR A 30 2.31 -10.61 4.33
CA TYR A 30 2.29 -9.40 3.50
C TYR A 30 3.20 -9.47 2.26
N GLN A 31 4.16 -10.40 2.23
CA GLN A 31 5.16 -10.47 1.16
C GLN A 31 4.54 -10.69 -0.23
N TYR A 32 3.51 -11.55 -0.34
CA TYR A 32 2.84 -11.74 -1.63
C TYR A 32 2.10 -10.48 -2.09
N ARG A 33 1.54 -9.70 -1.15
CA ARG A 33 0.87 -8.43 -1.47
C ARG A 33 1.85 -7.42 -2.05
N GLU A 34 3.05 -7.33 -1.51
CA GLU A 34 4.10 -6.48 -2.06
C GLU A 34 4.51 -6.92 -3.46
N ILE A 35 4.66 -8.25 -3.70
CA ILE A 35 4.97 -8.79 -5.03
C ILE A 35 3.88 -8.37 -6.01
N MET A 36 2.62 -8.63 -5.69
CA MET A 36 1.51 -8.36 -6.61
C MET A 36 1.22 -6.86 -6.74
N HIS A 37 1.49 -6.08 -5.71
CA HIS A 37 1.42 -4.62 -5.80
C HIS A 37 2.42 -4.09 -6.84
N ARG A 38 3.66 -4.58 -6.81
CA ARG A 38 4.66 -4.24 -7.83
C ARG A 38 4.24 -4.70 -9.22
N GLU A 39 3.68 -5.91 -9.36
CA GLU A 39 3.18 -6.40 -10.66
C GLU A 39 2.08 -5.49 -11.23
N VAL A 40 1.15 -5.02 -10.42
CA VAL A 40 0.14 -4.05 -10.86
C VAL A 40 0.79 -2.72 -11.26
N LEU A 41 1.75 -2.23 -10.49
CA LEU A 41 2.41 -0.96 -10.73
C LEU A 41 3.34 -0.98 -11.95
N LYS A 42 3.76 -2.15 -12.46
CA LYS A 42 4.51 -2.28 -13.73
C LYS A 42 3.78 -1.66 -14.92
N GLN A 43 2.46 -1.56 -14.88
CA GLN A 43 1.68 -0.85 -15.89
C GLN A 43 2.01 0.66 -15.97
N TYR A 44 2.60 1.20 -14.91
CA TYR A 44 2.99 2.61 -14.81
C TYR A 44 4.50 2.80 -14.63
N LEU A 45 5.14 1.92 -13.85
CA LEU A 45 6.57 1.90 -13.56
C LEU A 45 7.16 0.57 -14.05
N PRO A 46 7.47 0.42 -15.34
CA PRO A 46 7.90 -0.88 -15.91
C PRO A 46 9.13 -1.50 -15.25
N THR A 47 10.00 -0.68 -14.67
CA THR A 47 11.26 -1.11 -14.02
C THR A 47 11.13 -1.27 -12.50
N ILE A 48 9.89 -1.28 -11.96
CA ILE A 48 9.70 -1.46 -10.52
C ILE A 48 10.11 -2.86 -10.08
N GLU A 49 10.95 -2.93 -9.06
CA GLU A 49 11.45 -4.17 -8.47
C GLU A 49 11.51 -4.08 -6.95
N ARG A 50 11.79 -5.19 -6.28
CA ARG A 50 12.00 -5.23 -4.84
C ARG A 50 13.27 -4.46 -4.48
N SER A 51 13.22 -3.67 -3.42
CA SER A 51 14.43 -3.11 -2.82
C SER A 51 15.29 -4.22 -2.23
N VAL A 52 16.57 -4.20 -2.55
CA VAL A 52 17.57 -5.14 -2.01
C VAL A 52 18.35 -4.41 -0.92
N GLY A 53 18.12 -4.75 0.32
CA GLY A 53 18.79 -4.15 1.49
C GLY A 53 17.80 -3.89 2.62
N GLY A 54 18.11 -4.37 3.83
CA GLY A 54 17.19 -4.34 4.98
C GLY A 54 16.74 -2.91 5.35
N HIS A 55 15.64 -2.81 6.06
CA HIS A 55 15.08 -1.58 6.66
C HIS A 55 15.04 -0.34 5.73
N GLY A 56 14.46 -0.49 4.56
CA GLY A 56 14.38 0.58 3.55
C GLY A 56 13.06 0.58 2.80
N ALA A 57 13.10 1.09 1.59
CA ALA A 57 11.98 1.12 0.66
C ALA A 57 11.41 -0.27 0.37
N ASP A 58 10.11 -0.36 0.18
CA ASP A 58 9.44 -1.60 -0.24
C ASP A 58 9.74 -1.93 -1.72
N ALA A 59 9.97 -0.89 -2.51
CA ALA A 59 10.30 -1.03 -3.92
C ALA A 59 11.21 0.10 -4.43
N VAL A 60 11.84 -0.16 -5.57
CA VAL A 60 12.71 0.77 -6.29
C VAL A 60 12.44 0.69 -7.78
N THR A 61 12.93 1.68 -8.54
CA THR A 61 13.06 1.61 -10.01
C THR A 61 14.48 2.03 -10.39
N SER A 62 14.77 2.10 -11.67
CA SER A 62 16.05 2.66 -12.16
C SER A 62 16.29 4.10 -11.66
N THR A 63 15.25 4.88 -11.41
CA THR A 63 15.32 6.30 -11.05
C THR A 63 14.82 6.61 -9.64
N LEU A 64 13.91 5.81 -9.08
CA LEU A 64 13.34 6.00 -7.76
C LEU A 64 13.95 4.99 -6.77
N LYS A 65 14.48 5.47 -5.65
CA LYS A 65 15.17 4.66 -4.65
C LYS A 65 14.35 4.40 -3.39
N ASN A 66 13.20 5.08 -3.24
CA ASN A 66 12.37 4.96 -2.05
C ASN A 66 10.88 5.03 -2.40
N ILE A 67 10.29 3.86 -2.67
CA ILE A 67 8.86 3.68 -2.92
C ILE A 67 8.27 2.91 -1.75
N GLU A 68 7.30 3.50 -1.08
CA GLU A 68 6.56 2.89 0.01
C GLU A 68 5.26 2.26 -0.49
N LEU A 69 5.01 0.99 -0.14
CA LEU A 69 3.83 0.23 -0.56
C LEU A 69 3.06 -0.25 0.68
N LYS A 70 1.87 0.27 0.88
CA LYS A 70 0.99 -0.11 1.97
C LYS A 70 -0.14 -1.01 1.48
N SER A 71 -0.64 -1.86 2.36
CA SER A 71 -1.76 -2.74 2.03
C SER A 71 -2.71 -2.91 3.22
N SER A 72 -4.01 -2.99 2.92
CA SER A 72 -5.05 -3.28 3.90
C SER A 72 -5.99 -4.37 3.40
N THR A 73 -6.55 -5.14 4.33
CA THR A 73 -7.58 -6.13 3.99
C THR A 73 -8.93 -5.45 3.84
N TRP A 74 -9.65 -5.79 2.78
CA TRP A 74 -11.01 -5.34 2.51
C TRP A 74 -12.00 -6.46 2.80
N ASP A 75 -12.79 -6.29 3.85
CA ASP A 75 -13.73 -7.30 4.35
C ASP A 75 -15.20 -6.97 4.02
N ARG A 76 -15.44 -5.88 3.26
CA ARG A 76 -16.80 -5.45 2.88
C ARG A 76 -17.21 -6.07 1.56
N LYS A 77 -18.53 -6.28 1.39
CA LYS A 77 -19.10 -6.77 0.13
C LYS A 77 -19.18 -5.70 -0.97
N SER A 78 -19.27 -4.42 -0.57
CA SER A 78 -19.31 -3.29 -1.51
C SER A 78 -17.93 -2.96 -2.04
N ASP A 79 -17.86 -2.38 -3.23
CA ASP A 79 -16.63 -1.81 -3.79
C ASP A 79 -16.10 -0.67 -2.89
N PRO A 80 -14.78 -0.53 -2.75
CA PRO A 80 -14.19 0.61 -2.05
C PRO A 80 -14.43 1.92 -2.79
N THR A 81 -14.73 2.95 -2.01
CA THR A 81 -14.87 4.33 -2.48
C THR A 81 -13.88 5.22 -1.71
N ILE A 82 -13.72 6.48 -2.13
CA ILE A 82 -12.93 7.45 -1.38
C ILE A 82 -13.41 7.56 0.08
N ASP A 83 -14.73 7.57 0.29
CA ASP A 83 -15.33 7.70 1.61
C ASP A 83 -15.17 6.46 2.50
N THR A 84 -15.07 5.31 1.90
CA THR A 84 -14.98 4.02 2.59
C THR A 84 -13.57 3.44 2.59
N TRP A 85 -12.60 4.10 1.96
CA TRP A 85 -11.22 3.64 1.87
C TRP A 85 -10.63 3.40 3.27
N LYS A 86 -9.92 2.30 3.43
CA LYS A 86 -9.27 1.97 4.69
C LYS A 86 -8.17 2.98 5.01
N PRO A 87 -8.00 3.37 6.28
CA PRO A 87 -6.88 4.18 6.70
C PRO A 87 -5.54 3.56 6.30
N ILE A 88 -4.60 4.41 5.99
CA ILE A 88 -3.21 4.06 5.67
C ILE A 88 -2.42 4.20 6.96
N MET A 89 -1.75 3.14 7.38
CA MET A 89 -1.03 3.10 8.64
C MET A 89 0.47 3.21 8.43
N PHE A 90 1.10 4.06 9.23
CA PHE A 90 2.56 4.19 9.32
C PHE A 90 3.05 3.84 10.71
N ASP A 91 4.07 3.00 10.79
CA ASP A 91 4.82 2.72 12.02
C ASP A 91 5.74 3.91 12.33
N MET A 92 5.30 4.75 13.26
CA MET A 92 6.01 5.96 13.65
C MET A 92 7.23 5.67 14.51
N SER A 93 7.32 4.50 15.13
CA SER A 93 8.52 4.12 15.91
C SER A 93 9.77 4.06 15.04
N LYS A 94 9.59 3.70 13.76
CA LYS A 94 10.66 3.68 12.75
C LYS A 94 10.94 5.04 12.12
N LEU A 95 10.02 5.99 12.29
CA LEU A 95 10.09 7.33 11.68
C LEU A 95 10.51 8.41 12.68
N LYS A 96 10.45 8.12 13.99
CA LYS A 96 10.66 9.08 15.08
C LYS A 96 11.99 9.83 14.99
N ASP A 97 13.06 9.15 14.60
CA ASP A 97 14.41 9.73 14.51
C ASP A 97 14.82 10.01 13.06
N SER A 98 13.88 10.00 12.14
CA SER A 98 14.25 10.06 10.74
C SER A 98 13.35 10.96 9.92
N THR A 99 13.99 11.66 9.04
CA THR A 99 13.37 12.32 7.89
C THR A 99 12.82 11.34 6.87
N LYS A 100 12.81 10.01 7.15
CA LYS A 100 12.46 8.96 6.20
C LYS A 100 11.10 9.14 5.52
N ILE A 101 10.10 9.64 6.27
CA ILE A 101 8.78 9.90 5.68
C ILE A 101 8.85 10.98 4.59
N TYR A 102 9.79 11.91 4.69
CA TYR A 102 10.02 12.95 3.67
C TYR A 102 10.91 12.45 2.53
N ASP A 103 11.58 11.32 2.71
CA ASP A 103 12.43 10.71 1.69
C ASP A 103 11.64 9.83 0.73
N TYR A 104 10.35 9.56 1.01
CA TYR A 104 9.51 8.83 0.07
C TYR A 104 9.42 9.56 -1.26
N GLN A 105 9.78 8.84 -2.30
CA GLN A 105 9.70 9.33 -3.68
C GLN A 105 8.38 8.92 -4.35
N ALA A 106 7.69 7.96 -3.79
CA ALA A 106 6.36 7.55 -4.19
C ALA A 106 5.68 6.76 -3.07
N LEU A 107 4.35 6.73 -3.10
CA LEU A 107 3.51 6.01 -2.14
C LEU A 107 2.40 5.26 -2.88
N GLY A 108 2.25 3.98 -2.57
CA GLY A 108 1.12 3.17 -3.02
C GLY A 108 0.34 2.57 -1.85
N HIS A 109 -0.99 2.47 -1.99
CA HIS A 109 -1.83 1.74 -1.03
C HIS A 109 -2.88 0.91 -1.75
N GLY A 110 -2.92 -0.37 -1.43
CA GLY A 110 -3.86 -1.32 -2.03
C GLY A 110 -4.79 -1.95 -1.00
N LEU A 111 -6.00 -2.27 -1.47
CA LEU A 111 -7.03 -2.97 -0.72
C LEU A 111 -7.19 -4.37 -1.29
N TRP A 112 -7.04 -5.39 -0.45
CA TRP A 112 -7.12 -6.81 -0.85
C TRP A 112 -8.26 -7.52 -0.15
N THR A 113 -8.95 -8.39 -0.87
CA THR A 113 -9.70 -9.46 -0.22
C THR A 113 -8.73 -10.47 0.40
N ARG A 114 -9.22 -11.34 1.30
CA ARG A 114 -8.38 -12.33 1.97
C ARG A 114 -7.67 -13.29 1.02
N THR A 115 -8.36 -13.67 -0.06
CA THR A 115 -7.90 -14.68 -1.03
C THR A 115 -7.56 -14.10 -2.40
N GLY A 116 -7.65 -12.78 -2.57
CA GLY A 116 -7.36 -12.13 -3.84
C GLY A 116 -5.86 -11.98 -4.09
N ALA A 117 -5.40 -12.43 -5.25
CA ALA A 117 -4.02 -12.23 -5.67
C ALA A 117 -3.73 -10.79 -6.11
N TYR A 118 -4.77 -10.07 -6.57
CA TYR A 118 -4.66 -8.65 -6.90
C TYR A 118 -5.43 -7.77 -5.92
N PRO A 119 -5.00 -6.50 -5.74
CA PRO A 119 -5.82 -5.55 -5.03
C PRO A 119 -7.13 -5.31 -5.81
N ILE A 120 -8.25 -5.28 -5.09
CA ILE A 120 -9.55 -4.90 -5.67
C ILE A 120 -9.57 -3.43 -6.06
N ALA A 121 -8.84 -2.62 -5.30
CA ALA A 121 -8.55 -1.24 -5.63
C ALA A 121 -7.17 -0.86 -5.06
N ASN A 122 -6.43 -0.04 -5.78
CA ASN A 122 -5.26 0.62 -5.22
C ASN A 122 -5.10 2.01 -5.84
N PHE A 123 -4.29 2.82 -5.18
CA PHE A 123 -3.80 4.06 -5.74
C PHE A 123 -2.28 4.14 -5.64
N PHE A 124 -1.73 5.03 -6.46
CA PHE A 124 -0.30 5.34 -6.45
C PHE A 124 -0.08 6.84 -6.66
N ILE A 125 0.73 7.43 -5.79
CA ILE A 125 1.18 8.81 -5.85
C ILE A 125 2.63 8.79 -6.31
N GLY A 126 2.86 9.31 -7.49
CA GLY A 126 4.17 9.31 -8.12
C GLY A 126 5.10 10.44 -7.65
N PRO A 127 6.35 10.45 -8.14
CA PRO A 127 7.39 11.35 -7.67
C PRO A 127 7.09 12.83 -7.87
N ASN A 128 6.28 13.18 -8.87
CA ASN A 128 5.91 14.56 -9.14
C ASN A 128 4.93 15.15 -8.11
N HIS A 129 4.23 14.29 -7.38
CA HIS A 129 3.13 14.69 -6.50
C HIS A 129 3.38 14.36 -5.02
N ILE A 130 4.26 13.39 -4.70
CA ILE A 130 4.50 12.96 -3.32
C ILE A 130 4.90 14.10 -2.38
N LYS A 131 5.65 15.07 -2.87
CA LYS A 131 6.08 16.24 -2.07
C LYS A 131 4.92 17.13 -1.63
N LYS A 132 3.77 17.08 -2.31
CA LYS A 132 2.55 17.77 -1.88
C LYS A 132 2.02 17.22 -0.54
N LEU A 133 2.41 16.00 -0.16
CA LEU A 133 2.05 15.39 1.13
C LEU A 133 2.99 15.74 2.28
N HIS A 134 4.10 16.45 2.05
CA HIS A 134 5.01 16.82 3.14
C HIS A 134 4.31 17.58 4.29
N PRO A 135 3.37 18.50 4.06
CA PRO A 135 2.63 19.14 5.16
C PRO A 135 1.77 18.14 5.96
N LEU A 136 1.12 17.16 5.28
CA LEU A 136 0.40 16.08 5.95
C LEU A 136 1.37 15.23 6.80
N PHE A 137 2.50 14.82 6.24
CA PHE A 137 3.50 14.03 6.95
C PHE A 137 4.04 14.78 8.16
N LYS A 138 4.31 16.09 8.02
CA LYS A 138 4.73 16.92 9.15
C LYS A 138 3.68 16.93 10.26
N LYS A 139 2.43 17.17 9.91
CA LYS A 139 1.31 17.14 10.88
C LYS A 139 1.27 15.81 11.63
N LEU A 140 1.38 14.66 10.93
CA LEU A 140 1.36 13.34 11.55
C LEU A 140 2.54 13.12 12.51
N VAL A 141 3.73 13.63 12.16
CA VAL A 141 4.92 13.56 13.03
C VAL A 141 4.75 14.45 14.26
N ASP A 142 4.25 15.69 14.09
CA ASP A 142 4.05 16.64 15.18
C ASP A 142 2.95 16.16 16.18
N GLU A 143 1.91 15.50 15.67
CA GLU A 143 0.80 14.94 16.47
C GLU A 143 1.13 13.60 17.13
N TYR A 144 2.26 12.99 16.79
CA TYR A 144 2.65 11.70 17.33
C TYR A 144 2.99 11.82 18.83
N ASP A 145 2.14 11.27 19.67
CA ASP A 145 2.35 11.23 21.12
C ASP A 145 3.13 9.97 21.53
N THR A 146 4.41 10.15 21.79
CA THR A 146 5.29 9.08 22.25
C THR A 146 4.99 8.59 23.67
N ASN A 147 4.23 9.37 24.46
CA ASN A 147 3.92 9.03 25.86
C ASN A 147 2.73 8.08 25.97
N THR A 148 1.91 7.97 24.92
CA THR A 148 0.76 7.03 24.90
C THR A 148 1.13 5.59 24.60
N GLY A 149 2.39 5.30 24.28
CA GLY A 149 2.85 4.00 23.81
C GLY A 149 2.35 3.65 22.38
N ARG A 150 1.67 4.58 21.72
CA ARG A 150 1.17 4.41 20.36
C ARG A 150 2.35 4.47 19.40
N GLN A 151 2.53 3.41 18.62
CA GLN A 151 3.63 3.32 17.64
C GLN A 151 3.18 3.63 16.22
N ASP A 152 1.87 3.75 16.01
CA ASP A 152 1.28 3.91 14.68
C ASP A 152 0.49 5.22 14.57
N THR A 153 0.53 5.80 13.39
CA THR A 153 -0.39 6.85 12.98
C THR A 153 -1.11 6.46 11.70
N THR A 154 -2.28 7.03 11.49
CA THR A 154 -3.09 6.74 10.31
C THR A 154 -3.57 8.03 9.65
N PHE A 155 -3.71 7.98 8.34
CA PHE A 155 -4.39 9.01 7.55
C PHE A 155 -5.26 8.34 6.47
N THR A 156 -6.16 9.09 5.90
CA THR A 156 -7.13 8.60 4.91
C THR A 156 -6.84 9.17 3.53
N ILE A 157 -7.49 8.59 2.52
CA ILE A 157 -7.45 9.18 1.17
C ILE A 157 -8.05 10.61 1.15
N LYS A 158 -8.99 10.92 2.04
CA LYS A 158 -9.54 12.28 2.19
C LYS A 158 -8.48 13.27 2.67
N ASP A 159 -7.64 12.85 3.61
CA ASP A 159 -6.52 13.68 4.07
C ASP A 159 -5.54 13.97 2.93
N ILE A 160 -5.26 12.98 2.10
CA ILE A 160 -4.45 13.16 0.88
C ILE A 160 -5.07 14.20 -0.05
N LEU A 161 -6.38 14.11 -0.29
CA LEU A 161 -7.11 15.01 -1.20
C LEU A 161 -7.23 16.45 -0.70
N ASN A 162 -6.86 16.73 0.56
CA ASN A 162 -6.68 18.10 1.04
C ASN A 162 -5.40 18.78 0.48
N TYR A 163 -4.47 18.00 -0.08
CA TYR A 163 -3.18 18.47 -0.53
C TYR A 163 -2.93 18.28 -2.03
N MET A 164 -3.78 17.50 -2.72
CA MET A 164 -3.64 17.25 -4.15
C MET A 164 -4.98 16.91 -4.79
N ASP A 165 -5.08 17.13 -6.10
CA ASP A 165 -6.26 16.78 -6.87
C ASP A 165 -6.33 15.26 -7.11
N LYS A 166 -7.55 14.75 -7.28
CA LYS A 166 -7.80 13.35 -7.57
C LYS A 166 -7.08 12.87 -8.85
N GLN A 167 -6.93 13.74 -9.84
CA GLN A 167 -6.21 13.48 -11.09
C GLN A 167 -4.69 13.34 -10.92
N ASP A 168 -4.12 13.84 -9.83
CA ASP A 168 -2.70 13.68 -9.48
C ASP A 168 -2.39 12.27 -8.98
N ILE A 169 -3.43 11.50 -8.67
CA ILE A 169 -3.36 10.15 -8.13
C ILE A 169 -3.64 9.14 -9.25
N ILE A 170 -2.80 8.12 -9.36
CA ILE A 170 -2.99 7.03 -10.32
C ILE A 170 -3.83 5.96 -9.65
N TRP A 171 -4.95 5.63 -10.24
CA TRP A 171 -5.93 4.68 -9.71
C TRP A 171 -5.90 3.36 -10.46
N PHE A 172 -6.15 2.27 -9.72
CA PHE A 172 -6.30 0.93 -10.26
C PHE A 172 -7.55 0.26 -9.64
N LYS A 173 -8.23 -0.54 -10.43
CA LYS A 173 -9.33 -1.39 -9.99
C LYS A 173 -9.10 -2.80 -10.53
N ASN A 174 -9.21 -3.81 -9.65
CA ASN A 174 -8.97 -5.21 -9.99
C ASN A 174 -7.66 -5.45 -10.76
N GLY A 175 -6.60 -4.78 -10.33
CA GLY A 175 -5.28 -4.89 -10.93
C GLY A 175 -5.10 -4.14 -12.26
N GLN A 176 -6.11 -3.41 -12.76
CA GLN A 176 -6.04 -2.63 -14.00
C GLN A 176 -6.06 -1.13 -13.71
N ARG A 177 -5.22 -0.37 -14.44
CA ARG A 177 -5.18 1.08 -14.34
C ARG A 177 -6.51 1.69 -14.83
N VAL A 178 -7.09 2.56 -14.00
CA VAL A 178 -8.27 3.36 -14.36
C VAL A 178 -7.81 4.71 -14.93
N ARG A 179 -8.34 5.11 -16.08
CA ARG A 179 -8.07 6.41 -16.71
C ARG A 179 -9.30 7.30 -16.58
N GLY A 180 -9.09 8.59 -16.32
CA GLY A 180 -10.18 9.58 -16.29
C GLY A 180 -11.06 9.52 -15.04
N VAL A 181 -10.47 9.26 -13.87
CA VAL A 181 -11.17 9.29 -12.57
C VAL A 181 -11.20 10.71 -12.01
#